data_3bc8cde16ede8cbac2cf937c6c2aaed1
#
_entry.id   3bc8cde16ede8cbac2cf937c6c2aaed1
#
_cell.length_a   1.000
_cell.length_b   1.000
_cell.length_c   1.000
_cell.angle_alpha   90.00
_cell.angle_beta   90.00
_cell.angle_gamma   90.00
#
_symmetry.space_group_name_H-M   'P 1'
#
loop_
_entity.id
_entity.type
_entity.pdbx_description
1 polymer ?
#
loop_
_entity_poly.entity_id
_entity_poly.type
_entity_poly.pdbx_seq_one_letter_code
_entity_poly.pdbx_strand_id
1 'polypeptide(L)'
;MKIFNFKSHGFTLIEMAVVIGISTTLLGFITINLVRSQQTVSLTSAEEILLTDLRAQQLKSMIGDTEGGSTSDSYGIHFDSNRYVLFHGGTYSQLETSNSIINLDSNMQFNNPGFNIIFSKIGGEITTPVIVELQNNTNSKFQRVHLNIYGVITQAESL
;
A
#
# COMPACT_ATOMS: atom_id res chain seq x y z
N MET A 1 55.88 -30.56 -32.53
CA MET A 1 54.56 -30.24 -31.98
C MET A 1 54.62 -30.46 -30.46
N LYS A 2 54.68 -29.40 -29.64
CA LYS A 2 54.78 -29.50 -28.17
C LYS A 2 53.36 -29.60 -27.60
N ILE A 3 53.00 -30.76 -27.07
CA ILE A 3 51.69 -30.93 -26.38
C ILE A 3 51.84 -30.35 -24.97
N PHE A 4 51.13 -29.25 -24.69
CA PHE A 4 51.04 -28.68 -23.34
C PHE A 4 50.13 -29.59 -22.50
N ASN A 5 50.73 -30.31 -21.57
CA ASN A 5 50.03 -31.14 -20.61
C ASN A 5 49.52 -30.19 -19.47
N PHE A 6 48.25 -29.77 -19.51
CA PHE A 6 47.63 -29.08 -18.39
C PHE A 6 47.37 -30.09 -17.27
N LYS A 7 48.13 -29.99 -16.19
CA LYS A 7 47.80 -30.71 -14.95
C LYS A 7 46.53 -30.11 -14.37
N SER A 8 45.42 -30.83 -14.45
CA SER A 8 44.19 -30.48 -13.72
C SER A 8 44.41 -30.74 -12.22
N HIS A 9 44.46 -29.65 -11.45
CA HIS A 9 44.47 -29.76 -9.99
C HIS A 9 43.02 -29.84 -9.54
N GLY A 10 42.64 -30.90 -8.83
CA GLY A 10 41.32 -31.01 -8.18
C GLY A 10 41.24 -30.08 -6.95
N PHE A 11 40.06 -29.63 -6.63
CA PHE A 11 39.80 -28.83 -5.41
C PHE A 11 40.09 -29.66 -4.16
N THR A 12 40.68 -29.02 -3.17
CA THR A 12 40.90 -29.65 -1.87
C THR A 12 39.60 -29.55 -1.03
N LEU A 13 39.43 -30.51 -0.09
CA LEU A 13 38.27 -30.50 0.81
C LEU A 13 38.19 -29.22 1.62
N ILE A 14 39.33 -28.64 2.01
CA ILE A 14 39.39 -27.38 2.76
C ILE A 14 38.96 -26.19 1.92
N GLU A 15 39.33 -26.13 0.64
CA GLU A 15 38.86 -25.06 -0.26
C GLU A 15 37.35 -25.08 -0.41
N MET A 16 36.74 -26.25 -0.58
CA MET A 16 35.30 -26.40 -0.66
C MET A 16 34.63 -26.00 0.65
N ALA A 17 35.17 -26.35 1.81
CA ALA A 17 34.63 -25.94 3.11
C ALA A 17 34.66 -24.43 3.30
N VAL A 18 35.76 -23.76 2.90
CA VAL A 18 35.86 -22.29 2.98
C VAL A 18 34.88 -21.60 2.03
N VAL A 19 34.75 -22.06 0.78
CA VAL A 19 33.82 -21.51 -0.20
C VAL A 19 32.38 -21.65 0.29
N ILE A 20 31.98 -22.81 0.82
CA ILE A 20 30.63 -22.98 1.40
C ILE A 20 30.42 -22.07 2.58
N GLY A 21 31.39 -21.92 3.49
CA GLY A 21 31.30 -21.02 4.63
C GLY A 21 31.08 -19.57 4.23
N ILE A 22 31.88 -19.07 3.28
CA ILE A 22 31.72 -17.67 2.77
C ILE A 22 30.37 -17.51 2.05
N SER A 23 30.01 -18.48 1.21
CA SER A 23 28.74 -18.42 0.45
C SER A 23 27.53 -18.41 1.39
N THR A 24 27.53 -19.19 2.45
CA THR A 24 26.43 -19.25 3.42
C THR A 24 26.28 -17.92 4.18
N THR A 25 27.39 -17.30 4.59
CA THR A 25 27.36 -16.00 5.26
C THR A 25 26.83 -14.89 4.33
N LEU A 26 27.27 -14.85 3.07
CA LEU A 26 26.79 -13.89 2.08
C LEU A 26 25.29 -14.05 1.78
N LEU A 27 24.83 -15.29 1.60
CA LEU A 27 23.41 -15.58 1.41
C LEU A 27 22.55 -15.11 2.59
N GLY A 28 23.03 -15.29 3.82
CA GLY A 28 22.36 -14.81 5.02
C GLY A 28 22.12 -13.29 5.00
N PHE A 29 23.14 -12.51 4.66
CA PHE A 29 23.01 -11.04 4.57
C PHE A 29 22.06 -10.60 3.44
N ILE A 30 22.10 -11.24 2.28
CA ILE A 30 21.24 -10.93 1.14
C ILE A 30 19.78 -11.17 1.51
N THR A 31 19.47 -12.29 2.17
CA THR A 31 18.10 -12.66 2.54
C THR A 31 17.44 -11.64 3.48
N ILE A 32 18.18 -11.17 4.50
CA ILE A 32 17.67 -10.17 5.44
C ILE A 32 17.29 -8.85 4.74
N ASN A 33 18.15 -8.38 3.83
CA ASN A 33 17.89 -7.14 3.08
C ASN A 33 16.71 -7.28 2.12
N LEU A 34 16.54 -8.42 1.50
CA LEU A 34 15.42 -8.68 0.58
C LEU A 34 14.08 -8.65 1.30
N VAL A 35 13.95 -9.28 2.47
CA VAL A 35 12.71 -9.27 3.25
C VAL A 35 12.33 -7.85 3.68
N ARG A 36 13.27 -7.03 4.12
CA ARG A 36 13.01 -5.63 4.49
C ARG A 36 12.56 -4.78 3.30
N SER A 37 13.15 -5.01 2.12
CA SER A 37 12.77 -4.33 0.89
C SER A 37 11.33 -4.65 0.47
N GLN A 38 10.93 -5.91 0.52
CA GLN A 38 9.56 -6.33 0.18
C GLN A 38 8.51 -5.66 1.06
N GLN A 39 8.74 -5.53 2.35
CA GLN A 39 7.81 -4.87 3.28
C GLN A 39 7.61 -3.38 2.99
N THR A 40 8.67 -2.69 2.56
CA THR A 40 8.57 -1.27 2.18
C THR A 40 7.82 -1.10 0.86
N VAL A 41 8.10 -1.94 -0.13
CA VAL A 41 7.39 -1.93 -1.43
C VAL A 41 5.90 -2.20 -1.24
N SER A 42 5.53 -3.15 -0.37
CA SER A 42 4.13 -3.46 -0.09
C SER A 42 3.39 -2.27 0.54
N LEU A 43 4.00 -1.54 1.48
CA LEU A 43 3.41 -0.36 2.11
C LEU A 43 3.20 0.78 1.09
N THR A 44 4.20 1.05 0.25
CA THR A 44 4.11 2.07 -0.81
C THR A 44 3.04 1.71 -1.84
N SER A 45 2.96 0.43 -2.22
CA SER A 45 1.92 -0.02 -3.17
C SER A 45 0.51 0.13 -2.59
N ALA A 46 0.31 -0.19 -1.31
CA ALA A 46 -0.97 0.00 -0.64
C ALA A 46 -1.36 1.49 -0.56
N GLU A 47 -0.39 2.37 -0.30
CA GLU A 47 -0.60 3.82 -0.35
C GLU A 47 -1.02 4.28 -1.75
N GLU A 48 -0.32 3.87 -2.81
CA GLU A 48 -0.64 4.26 -4.19
C GLU A 48 -2.04 3.81 -4.62
N ILE A 49 -2.48 2.62 -4.21
CA ILE A 49 -3.84 2.13 -4.44
C ILE A 49 -4.84 3.02 -3.70
N LEU A 50 -4.59 3.30 -2.42
CA LEU A 50 -5.44 4.19 -1.63
C LEU A 50 -5.55 5.59 -2.25
N LEU A 51 -4.44 6.18 -2.71
CA LEU A 51 -4.41 7.47 -3.39
C LEU A 51 -5.24 7.46 -4.67
N THR A 52 -5.18 6.36 -5.42
CA THR A 52 -5.96 6.17 -6.64
C THR A 52 -7.45 6.09 -6.33
N ASP A 53 -7.83 5.35 -5.31
CA ASP A 53 -9.21 5.18 -4.90
C ASP A 53 -9.80 6.49 -4.33
N LEU A 54 -9.03 7.26 -3.55
CA LEU A 54 -9.42 8.59 -3.08
C LEU A 54 -9.74 9.52 -4.25
N ARG A 55 -8.86 9.57 -5.25
CA ARG A 55 -9.07 10.38 -6.47
C ARG A 55 -10.26 9.88 -7.29
N ALA A 56 -10.44 8.57 -7.39
CA ALA A 56 -11.56 7.98 -8.12
C ALA A 56 -12.90 8.34 -7.46
N GLN A 57 -13.01 8.24 -6.13
CA GLN A 57 -14.21 8.63 -5.39
C GLN A 57 -14.49 10.13 -5.50
N GLN A 58 -13.46 10.97 -5.38
CA GLN A 58 -13.60 12.40 -5.63
C GLN A 58 -14.10 12.69 -7.04
N LEU A 59 -13.50 12.07 -8.06
CA LEU A 59 -13.90 12.27 -9.45
C LEU A 59 -15.35 11.83 -9.69
N LYS A 60 -15.77 10.68 -9.17
CA LYS A 60 -17.16 10.20 -9.25
C LYS A 60 -18.14 11.22 -8.69
N SER A 61 -17.84 11.80 -7.52
CA SER A 61 -18.68 12.83 -6.90
C SER A 61 -18.73 14.09 -7.76
N MET A 62 -17.61 14.51 -8.37
CA MET A 62 -17.52 15.74 -9.19
C MET A 62 -18.24 15.60 -10.53
N ILE A 63 -18.15 14.46 -11.20
CA ILE A 63 -18.84 14.22 -12.48
C ILE A 63 -20.33 13.92 -12.31
N GLY A 64 -20.76 13.78 -11.04
CA GLY A 64 -22.16 13.48 -10.73
C GLY A 64 -22.55 12.06 -11.13
N ASP A 65 -21.64 11.10 -10.96
CA ASP A 65 -21.93 9.67 -11.21
C ASP A 65 -23.16 9.25 -10.41
N THR A 66 -24.05 8.49 -11.03
CA THR A 66 -25.32 8.06 -10.42
C THR A 66 -25.33 6.57 -10.06
N GLU A 67 -24.29 5.82 -10.40
CA GLU A 67 -24.23 4.34 -10.32
C GLU A 67 -25.54 3.66 -10.80
N GLY A 68 -26.19 4.23 -11.81
CA GLY A 68 -27.46 3.75 -12.37
C GLY A 68 -28.71 4.32 -11.68
N GLY A 69 -28.56 5.21 -10.69
CA GLY A 69 -29.63 5.99 -10.11
C GLY A 69 -30.08 7.16 -10.99
N SER A 70 -31.10 7.90 -10.53
CA SER A 70 -31.66 9.05 -11.26
C SER A 70 -31.02 10.38 -10.90
N THR A 71 -30.23 10.45 -9.82
CA THR A 71 -29.61 11.67 -9.29
C THR A 71 -28.16 11.43 -8.94
N SER A 72 -27.31 12.44 -9.15
CA SER A 72 -25.93 12.43 -8.68
C SER A 72 -25.88 12.32 -7.15
N ASP A 73 -24.85 11.65 -6.64
CA ASP A 73 -24.68 11.44 -5.20
C ASP A 73 -23.27 11.83 -4.73
N SER A 74 -23.08 11.81 -3.41
CA SER A 74 -21.78 11.89 -2.77
C SER A 74 -21.09 10.55 -2.83
N TYR A 75 -19.77 10.54 -2.80
CA TYR A 75 -18.95 9.33 -2.75
C TYR A 75 -17.99 9.40 -1.59
N GLY A 76 -17.71 8.28 -0.95
CA GLY A 76 -16.86 8.29 0.22
C GLY A 76 -16.05 7.03 0.42
N ILE A 77 -15.16 7.09 1.40
CA ILE A 77 -14.34 5.99 1.88
C ILE A 77 -14.50 5.88 3.39
N HIS A 78 -14.86 4.70 3.86
CA HIS A 78 -14.88 4.35 5.28
C HIS A 78 -13.62 3.56 5.62
N PHE A 79 -12.94 3.92 6.72
CA PHE A 79 -11.70 3.30 7.16
C PHE A 79 -11.94 2.42 8.39
N ASP A 80 -11.77 1.11 8.24
CA ASP A 80 -11.64 0.14 9.33
C ASP A 80 -10.14 -0.09 9.66
N SER A 81 -9.84 -0.86 10.69
CA SER A 81 -8.43 -1.11 11.09
C SER A 81 -7.60 -1.80 10.00
N ASN A 82 -8.17 -2.78 9.29
CA ASN A 82 -7.44 -3.64 8.34
C ASN A 82 -8.00 -3.61 6.91
N ARG A 83 -8.89 -2.68 6.62
CA ARG A 83 -9.53 -2.51 5.31
C ARG A 83 -10.10 -1.12 5.18
N TYR A 84 -10.45 -0.74 3.97
CA TYR A 84 -11.32 0.41 3.72
C TYR A 84 -12.43 0.03 2.75
N VAL A 85 -13.51 0.79 2.79
CA VAL A 85 -14.72 0.52 2.02
C VAL A 85 -15.07 1.74 1.18
N LEU A 86 -15.12 1.56 -0.13
CA LEU A 86 -15.64 2.57 -1.03
C LEU A 86 -17.17 2.49 -1.02
N PHE A 87 -17.83 3.60 -0.79
CA PHE A 87 -19.29 3.66 -0.75
C PHE A 87 -19.82 4.89 -1.49
N HIS A 88 -21.10 4.87 -1.86
CA HIS A 88 -21.81 6.03 -2.37
C HIS A 88 -22.87 6.48 -1.39
N GLY A 89 -23.25 7.76 -1.46
CA GLY A 89 -24.18 8.39 -0.53
C GLY A 89 -23.51 9.26 0.51
N GLY A 90 -24.31 10.05 1.20
CA GLY A 90 -23.86 10.98 2.24
C GLY A 90 -23.57 10.33 3.58
N THR A 91 -23.76 9.01 3.73
CA THR A 91 -23.56 8.28 4.98
C THR A 91 -23.16 6.85 4.68
N TYR A 92 -22.12 6.36 5.35
CA TYR A 92 -21.71 4.95 5.24
C TYR A 92 -22.72 4.02 5.91
N SER A 93 -23.10 2.96 5.20
CA SER A 93 -23.88 1.84 5.72
C SER A 93 -23.19 0.53 5.38
N GLN A 94 -22.87 -0.27 6.38
CA GLN A 94 -22.19 -1.56 6.20
C GLN A 94 -23.03 -2.58 5.39
N LEU A 95 -24.36 -2.45 5.40
CA LEU A 95 -25.27 -3.40 4.75
C LEU A 95 -25.54 -3.04 3.27
N GLU A 96 -24.95 -1.96 2.76
CA GLU A 96 -25.17 -1.55 1.38
C GLU A 96 -24.43 -2.48 0.41
N THR A 97 -25.18 -3.00 -0.58
CA THR A 97 -24.63 -4.00 -1.54
C THR A 97 -23.70 -3.37 -2.59
N SER A 98 -23.76 -2.07 -2.78
CA SER A 98 -22.87 -1.31 -3.67
C SER A 98 -21.47 -1.04 -3.10
N ASN A 99 -21.27 -1.35 -1.81
CA ASN A 99 -19.98 -1.17 -1.16
C ASN A 99 -18.88 -2.04 -1.78
N SER A 100 -17.74 -1.42 -2.10
CA SER A 100 -16.53 -2.12 -2.53
C SER A 100 -15.53 -2.18 -1.40
N ILE A 101 -15.22 -3.40 -0.92
CA ILE A 101 -14.34 -3.63 0.23
C ILE A 101 -12.92 -3.93 -0.27
N ILE A 102 -11.95 -3.14 0.17
CA ILE A 102 -10.53 -3.33 -0.10
C ILE A 102 -9.82 -3.72 1.21
N ASN A 103 -9.33 -4.95 1.26
CA ASN A 103 -8.60 -5.44 2.42
C ASN A 103 -7.12 -5.09 2.31
N LEU A 104 -6.53 -4.67 3.42
CA LEU A 104 -5.08 -4.52 3.55
C LEU A 104 -4.40 -5.88 3.74
N ASP A 105 -3.11 -5.93 3.45
CA ASP A 105 -2.29 -7.08 3.82
C ASP A 105 -2.30 -7.28 5.34
N SER A 106 -2.14 -8.51 5.80
CA SER A 106 -2.24 -8.89 7.22
C SER A 106 -1.27 -8.18 8.17
N ASN A 107 -0.21 -7.61 7.61
CA ASN A 107 0.82 -6.84 8.32
C ASN A 107 0.58 -5.32 8.28
N MET A 108 -0.55 -4.87 7.75
CA MET A 108 -0.89 -3.44 7.62
C MET A 108 -2.16 -3.10 8.36
N GLN A 109 -2.20 -1.87 8.86
CA GLN A 109 -3.38 -1.30 9.50
C GLN A 109 -3.44 0.21 9.37
N PHE A 110 -4.64 0.77 9.51
CA PHE A 110 -4.82 2.20 9.72
C PHE A 110 -4.70 2.53 11.21
N ASN A 111 -3.94 3.59 11.55
CA ASN A 111 -3.75 4.00 12.95
C ASN A 111 -4.98 4.64 13.57
N ASN A 112 -5.80 5.31 12.78
CA ASN A 112 -7.02 6.00 13.23
C ASN A 112 -8.24 5.44 12.49
N PRO A 113 -8.71 4.20 12.79
CA PRO A 113 -9.87 3.63 12.12
C PRO A 113 -11.19 4.24 12.62
N GLY A 114 -12.30 3.94 11.91
CA GLY A 114 -13.64 4.30 12.34
C GLY A 114 -14.11 5.68 11.87
N PHE A 115 -13.50 6.26 10.83
CA PHE A 115 -13.92 7.53 10.24
C PHE A 115 -14.27 7.41 8.76
N ASN A 116 -14.96 8.44 8.24
CA ASN A 116 -15.33 8.53 6.83
C ASN A 116 -14.70 9.76 6.20
N ILE A 117 -14.26 9.61 4.95
CA ILE A 117 -14.04 10.72 4.04
C ILE A 117 -15.21 10.72 3.05
N ILE A 118 -15.97 11.82 2.98
CA ILE A 118 -17.10 11.94 2.08
C ILE A 118 -16.87 13.15 1.18
N PHE A 119 -16.80 12.90 -0.11
CA PHE A 119 -16.69 13.92 -1.14
C PHE A 119 -18.09 14.41 -1.51
N SER A 120 -18.30 15.72 -1.39
CA SER A 120 -19.58 16.36 -1.73
C SER A 120 -19.89 16.20 -3.20
N LYS A 121 -21.16 15.99 -3.52
CA LYS A 121 -21.59 15.90 -4.93
C LYS A 121 -21.27 17.20 -5.67
N ILE A 122 -20.83 17.08 -6.92
CA ILE A 122 -20.45 18.18 -7.83
C ILE A 122 -19.16 18.91 -7.38
N GLY A 123 -19.03 19.24 -6.08
CA GLY A 123 -17.87 19.96 -5.56
C GLY A 123 -16.64 19.09 -5.33
N GLY A 124 -16.82 17.84 -4.93
CA GLY A 124 -15.71 16.94 -4.56
C GLY A 124 -14.94 17.39 -3.32
N GLU A 125 -15.53 18.29 -2.52
CA GLU A 125 -14.95 18.83 -1.30
C GLU A 125 -15.25 17.93 -0.10
N ILE A 126 -14.40 17.97 0.92
CA ILE A 126 -14.63 17.29 2.21
C ILE A 126 -14.88 18.31 3.32
N THR A 127 -15.60 17.90 4.36
CA THR A 127 -16.04 18.82 5.42
C THR A 127 -14.87 19.37 6.25
N THR A 128 -13.84 18.55 6.50
CA THR A 128 -12.68 18.91 7.32
C THR A 128 -11.42 18.29 6.72
N PRO A 129 -10.25 18.93 6.84
CA PRO A 129 -8.99 18.30 6.46
C PRO A 129 -8.77 17.01 7.23
N VAL A 130 -8.24 16.00 6.57
CA VAL A 130 -8.04 14.65 7.15
C VAL A 130 -6.62 14.17 6.90
N ILE A 131 -6.07 13.45 7.87
CA ILE A 131 -4.82 12.71 7.75
C ILE A 131 -5.15 11.22 7.87
N VAL A 132 -4.82 10.47 6.84
CA VAL A 132 -4.91 9.01 6.83
C VAL A 132 -3.53 8.44 7.09
N GLU A 133 -3.38 7.64 8.14
CA GLU A 133 -2.11 6.96 8.45
C GLU A 133 -2.24 5.46 8.22
N LEU A 134 -1.43 4.95 7.31
CA LEU A 134 -1.26 3.53 7.02
C LEU A 134 0.06 3.05 7.63
N GLN A 135 0.01 2.05 8.49
CA GLN A 135 1.17 1.50 9.19
C GLN A 135 1.42 0.05 8.80
N ASN A 136 2.70 -0.31 8.69
CA ASN A 136 3.14 -1.69 8.63
C ASN A 136 3.58 -2.14 10.02
N ASN A 137 2.88 -3.13 10.58
CA ASN A 137 3.10 -3.65 11.95
C ASN A 137 4.42 -4.41 12.11
N THR A 138 5.03 -4.87 11.02
CA THR A 138 6.26 -5.68 11.07
C THR A 138 7.50 -4.82 11.24
N ASN A 139 7.54 -3.65 10.60
CA ASN A 139 8.72 -2.76 10.61
C ASN A 139 8.44 -1.40 11.24
N SER A 140 7.21 -1.18 11.75
CA SER A 140 6.74 0.06 12.36
C SER A 140 6.85 1.30 11.46
N LYS A 141 7.01 1.10 10.15
CA LYS A 141 6.97 2.19 9.17
C LYS A 141 5.54 2.59 8.88
N PHE A 142 5.33 3.87 8.59
CA PHE A 142 4.01 4.37 8.23
C PHE A 142 4.06 5.39 7.10
N GLN A 143 2.94 5.49 6.39
CA GLN A 143 2.67 6.46 5.35
C GLN A 143 1.52 7.35 5.79
N ARG A 144 1.67 8.65 5.58
CA ARG A 144 0.64 9.66 5.86
C ARG A 144 0.16 10.31 4.59
N VAL A 145 -1.14 10.34 4.43
CA VAL A 145 -1.80 11.02 3.32
C VAL A 145 -2.62 12.17 3.89
N HIS A 146 -2.29 13.38 3.50
CA HIS A 146 -2.97 14.60 3.93
C HIS A 146 -3.95 15.08 2.85
N LEU A 147 -5.21 15.23 3.20
CA LEU A 147 -6.24 15.83 2.35
C LEU A 147 -6.66 17.18 2.92
N ASN A 148 -6.73 18.19 2.06
CA ASN A 148 -7.32 19.49 2.42
C ASN A 148 -8.83 19.50 2.23
N ILE A 149 -9.50 20.61 2.59
CA ILE A 149 -10.96 20.77 2.45
C ILE A 149 -11.47 20.62 1.01
N TYR A 150 -10.64 20.84 0.01
CA TYR A 150 -10.99 20.64 -1.39
C TYR A 150 -10.87 19.18 -1.84
N GLY A 151 -10.59 18.25 -0.91
CA GLY A 151 -10.37 16.84 -1.21
C GLY A 151 -9.05 16.58 -1.96
N VAL A 152 -8.16 17.58 -2.04
CA VAL A 152 -6.88 17.46 -2.74
C VAL A 152 -5.84 16.90 -1.79
N ILE A 153 -5.10 15.91 -2.27
CA ILE A 153 -3.96 15.34 -1.57
C ILE A 153 -2.82 16.36 -1.63
N THR A 154 -2.44 16.90 -0.47
CA THR A 154 -1.41 17.96 -0.36
C THR A 154 -0.03 17.41 -0.04
N GLN A 155 0.02 16.27 0.65
CA GLN A 155 1.26 15.66 1.08
C GLN A 155 1.08 14.15 1.23
N ALA A 156 2.11 13.40 0.84
CA ALA A 156 2.25 11.97 1.14
C ALA A 156 3.65 11.79 1.73
N GLU A 157 3.74 11.33 2.98
CA GLU A 157 4.99 11.23 3.73
C GLU A 157 5.26 9.78 4.12
N SER A 158 6.52 9.36 3.94
CA SER A 158 7.06 8.08 4.42
C SER A 158 7.92 8.35 5.67
N LEU A 159 7.62 7.73 6.79
CA LEU A 159 8.33 7.86 8.06
C LEU A 159 8.76 6.50 8.63
#